data_323cce4934e52092edc5c2d7010cdcb7
#
_entry.id   323cce4934e52092edc5c2d7010cdcb7
#
_cell.length_a   1.000
_cell.length_b   1.000
_cell.length_c   1.000
_cell.angle_alpha   90.00
_cell.angle_beta   90.00
_cell.angle_gamma   90.00
#
_symmetry.space_group_name_H-M   'P 1'
#
loop_
_entity.id
_entity.type
_entity.pdbx_description
1 polymer ?
#
loop_
_entity_poly.entity_id
_entity_poly.type
_entity_poly.pdbx_seq_one_letter_code
_entity_poly.pdbx_strand_id
1 'polypeptide(L)'
;MNVIKLLAAVVMAAAIFAAAPARAEWRKAETEHFIIYGDVSERVLRTYATKIERFDALLRTYYPIESDVQIPKLEIYLADGARDMRRILPGGSENIAGFYSADAGRIYTVTNISNPQALSTLFHEYAHHFMFQMSAEAYPSWFVEGFAEYYSTVVLEPEKIEVGREDPGRMMLFTQLGTNEWAPLADVLQWRISRSGRARVFDYYAQSWALTHYLMSAPERQRMLSQYLNAVIRGADPVVAMETATGRTSVELQNDFRRYFRGRITYFTPQIEIPMPEVAISTLATDEGALVWYDLRLDDTPLIVPTDNDPDD
;
A
#
# COMPACT_ATOMS: atom_id res chain seq x y z
N MET A 1 -51.34 -42.27 -4.79
CA MET A 1 -50.26 -41.26 -4.59
C MET A 1 -50.83 -40.24 -3.63
N ASN A 2 -50.32 -40.23 -2.39
CA ASN A 2 -50.98 -39.53 -1.29
C ASN A 2 -50.85 -38.01 -1.44
N VAL A 3 -51.97 -37.28 -1.32
CA VAL A 3 -52.10 -35.80 -1.35
C VAL A 3 -51.06 -35.13 -0.44
N ILE A 4 -50.71 -35.74 0.69
CA ILE A 4 -49.69 -35.28 1.63
C ILE A 4 -48.28 -35.26 1.00
N LYS A 5 -47.93 -36.23 0.12
CA LYS A 5 -46.63 -36.26 -0.57
C LYS A 5 -46.54 -35.18 -1.66
N LEU A 6 -47.69 -34.84 -2.28
CA LEU A 6 -47.76 -33.79 -3.28
C LEU A 6 -47.63 -32.40 -2.64
N LEU A 7 -48.27 -32.17 -1.50
CA LEU A 7 -48.14 -30.93 -0.73
C LEU A 7 -46.71 -30.73 -0.19
N ALA A 8 -46.06 -31.79 0.29
CA ALA A 8 -44.67 -31.71 0.76
C ALA A 8 -43.69 -31.39 -0.38
N ALA A 9 -43.91 -31.92 -1.60
CA ALA A 9 -43.08 -31.63 -2.78
C ALA A 9 -43.29 -30.18 -3.29
N VAL A 10 -44.49 -29.66 -3.22
CA VAL A 10 -44.78 -28.27 -3.60
C VAL A 10 -44.21 -27.26 -2.60
N VAL A 11 -44.25 -27.53 -1.29
CA VAL A 11 -43.63 -26.70 -0.27
C VAL A 11 -42.10 -26.74 -0.38
N MET A 12 -41.49 -27.88 -0.68
CA MET A 12 -40.04 -27.99 -0.88
C MET A 12 -39.59 -27.28 -2.17
N ALA A 13 -40.36 -27.37 -3.26
CA ALA A 13 -40.07 -26.64 -4.50
C ALA A 13 -40.23 -25.12 -4.30
N ALA A 14 -41.21 -24.65 -3.53
CA ALA A 14 -41.39 -23.23 -3.20
C ALA A 14 -40.24 -22.69 -2.33
N ALA A 15 -39.71 -23.51 -1.41
CA ALA A 15 -38.55 -23.14 -0.58
C ALA A 15 -37.24 -23.02 -1.39
N ILE A 16 -37.09 -23.79 -2.48
CA ILE A 16 -35.93 -23.72 -3.39
C ILE A 16 -36.00 -22.46 -4.28
N PHE A 17 -37.20 -21.99 -4.61
CA PHE A 17 -37.36 -20.76 -5.39
C PHE A 17 -37.20 -19.48 -4.55
N ALA A 18 -37.26 -19.56 -3.23
CA ALA A 18 -37.08 -18.40 -2.35
C ALA A 18 -35.61 -18.10 -2.02
N ALA A 19 -34.69 -18.98 -2.38
CA ALA A 19 -33.26 -18.70 -2.34
C ALA A 19 -32.83 -18.07 -3.69
N ALA A 20 -33.34 -16.86 -3.99
CA ALA A 20 -32.64 -16.01 -4.95
C ALA A 20 -31.19 -15.90 -4.46
N PRO A 21 -30.18 -16.14 -5.31
CA PRO A 21 -28.81 -15.89 -4.91
C PRO A 21 -28.78 -14.47 -4.34
N ALA A 22 -28.33 -14.34 -3.09
CA ALA A 22 -28.16 -13.03 -2.48
C ALA A 22 -27.32 -12.23 -3.47
N ARG A 23 -27.94 -11.31 -4.19
CA ARG A 23 -27.26 -10.46 -5.12
C ARG A 23 -26.27 -9.72 -4.27
N ALA A 24 -25.01 -9.90 -4.58
CA ALA A 24 -23.96 -9.18 -3.92
C ALA A 24 -24.35 -7.70 -3.89
N GLU A 25 -24.36 -7.15 -2.72
CA GLU A 25 -24.94 -5.83 -2.44
C GLU A 25 -23.78 -4.87 -2.16
N TRP A 26 -23.55 -3.98 -3.09
CA TRP A 26 -22.54 -2.97 -2.93
C TRP A 26 -22.78 -2.11 -1.68
N ARG A 27 -21.75 -1.94 -0.90
CA ARG A 27 -21.75 -1.13 0.31
C ARG A 27 -20.64 -0.10 0.28
N LYS A 28 -20.91 0.98 1.00
CA LYS A 28 -19.97 2.06 1.28
C LYS A 28 -19.75 2.14 2.78
N ALA A 29 -18.48 2.17 3.19
CA ALA A 29 -18.08 2.58 4.53
C ALA A 29 -17.44 3.96 4.45
N GLU A 30 -17.76 4.83 5.40
CA GLU A 30 -17.24 6.18 5.48
C GLU A 30 -16.64 6.41 6.87
N THR A 31 -15.43 6.95 6.90
CA THR A 31 -14.69 7.37 8.07
C THR A 31 -14.28 8.85 7.95
N GLU A 32 -13.43 9.34 8.81
CA GLU A 32 -12.94 10.72 8.75
C GLU A 32 -12.16 11.01 7.45
N HIS A 33 -11.25 10.11 7.06
CA HIS A 33 -10.34 10.33 5.93
C HIS A 33 -10.61 9.46 4.71
N PHE A 34 -11.52 8.47 4.81
CA PHE A 34 -11.72 7.46 3.75
C PHE A 34 -13.18 7.25 3.38
N ILE A 35 -13.37 6.87 2.10
CA ILE A 35 -14.60 6.27 1.60
C ILE A 35 -14.23 4.91 1.01
N ILE A 36 -14.82 3.83 1.50
CA ILE A 36 -14.47 2.48 1.08
C ILE A 36 -15.67 1.80 0.45
N TYR A 37 -15.51 1.34 -0.77
CA TYR A 37 -16.54 0.64 -1.54
C TYR A 37 -16.20 -0.85 -1.66
N GLY A 38 -17.22 -1.70 -1.59
CA GLY A 38 -17.04 -3.13 -1.82
C GLY A 38 -18.33 -3.90 -1.92
N ASP A 39 -18.32 -4.91 -2.79
CA ASP A 39 -19.33 -5.95 -2.86
C ASP A 39 -18.98 -7.08 -1.89
N VAL A 40 -18.90 -6.72 -0.61
CA VAL A 40 -18.41 -7.57 0.46
C VAL A 40 -19.33 -7.46 1.70
N SER A 41 -19.13 -8.37 2.66
CA SER A 41 -19.87 -8.28 3.91
C SER A 41 -19.55 -7.00 4.70
N GLU A 42 -20.52 -6.49 5.45
CA GLU A 42 -20.31 -5.33 6.34
C GLU A 42 -19.10 -5.53 7.27
N ARG A 43 -18.89 -6.74 7.76
CA ARG A 43 -17.75 -7.07 8.62
C ARG A 43 -16.42 -6.85 7.92
N VAL A 44 -16.28 -7.28 6.67
CA VAL A 44 -15.07 -7.09 5.89
C VAL A 44 -14.83 -5.60 5.66
N LEU A 45 -15.87 -4.88 5.19
CA LEU A 45 -15.79 -3.45 4.92
C LEU A 45 -15.38 -2.66 6.17
N ARG A 46 -16.02 -2.93 7.31
CA ARG A 46 -15.68 -2.31 8.60
C ARG A 46 -14.26 -2.62 9.05
N THR A 47 -13.78 -3.83 8.79
CA THR A 47 -12.39 -4.23 9.13
C THR A 47 -11.39 -3.39 8.36
N TYR A 48 -11.55 -3.25 7.04
CA TYR A 48 -10.65 -2.44 6.21
C TYR A 48 -10.73 -0.96 6.58
N ALA A 49 -11.94 -0.42 6.76
CA ALA A 49 -12.16 0.96 7.19
C ALA A 49 -11.47 1.27 8.52
N THR A 50 -11.65 0.40 9.51
CA THR A 50 -11.01 0.57 10.82
C THR A 50 -9.49 0.50 10.73
N LYS A 51 -8.95 -0.44 9.97
CA LYS A 51 -7.50 -0.62 9.88
C LYS A 51 -6.81 0.51 9.14
N ILE A 52 -7.38 1.00 8.04
CA ILE A 52 -6.77 2.11 7.30
C ILE A 52 -6.86 3.44 8.06
N GLU A 53 -7.99 3.73 8.72
CA GLU A 53 -8.13 4.93 9.53
C GLU A 53 -7.16 4.94 10.72
N ARG A 54 -7.00 3.80 11.39
CA ARG A 54 -6.00 3.66 12.46
C ARG A 54 -4.56 3.75 11.93
N PHE A 55 -4.32 3.34 10.70
CA PHE A 55 -3.02 3.48 10.06
C PHE A 55 -2.71 4.95 9.75
N ASP A 56 -3.68 5.70 9.24
CA ASP A 56 -3.57 7.15 9.07
C ASP A 56 -3.27 7.85 10.40
N ALA A 57 -4.02 7.54 11.44
CA ALA A 57 -3.81 8.11 12.77
C ALA A 57 -2.42 7.81 13.34
N LEU A 58 -1.87 6.61 13.09
CA LEU A 58 -0.50 6.27 13.43
C LEU A 58 0.50 7.16 12.70
N LEU A 59 0.35 7.31 11.39
CA LEU A 59 1.26 8.14 10.60
C LEU A 59 1.19 9.62 11.03
N ARG A 60 0.00 10.17 11.22
CA ARG A 60 -0.19 11.56 11.69
C ARG A 60 0.39 11.81 13.09
N THR A 61 0.45 10.78 13.93
CA THR A 61 1.10 10.91 15.25
C THR A 61 2.61 11.16 15.11
N TYR A 62 3.26 10.54 14.14
CA TYR A 62 4.71 10.70 13.90
C TYR A 62 5.05 11.79 12.89
N TYR A 63 4.14 12.08 11.99
CA TYR A 63 4.29 13.03 10.90
C TYR A 63 3.06 13.94 10.84
N PRO A 64 2.96 14.92 11.75
CA PRO A 64 1.83 15.84 11.76
C PRO A 64 1.72 16.58 10.43
N ILE A 65 0.55 16.59 9.85
CA ILE A 65 0.25 17.37 8.65
C ILE A 65 -0.32 18.70 9.11
N GLU A 66 0.47 19.74 8.97
CA GLU A 66 0.03 21.11 9.21
C GLU A 66 -0.58 21.66 7.91
N SER A 67 -1.88 21.52 7.77
CA SER A 67 -2.58 22.06 6.60
C SER A 67 -3.96 22.57 7.00
N ASP A 68 -4.22 23.82 6.67
CA ASP A 68 -5.58 24.40 6.70
C ASP A 68 -6.41 23.97 5.49
N VAL A 69 -5.82 23.21 4.56
CA VAL A 69 -6.48 22.71 3.36
C VAL A 69 -7.26 21.45 3.70
N GLN A 70 -8.56 21.45 3.40
CA GLN A 70 -9.35 20.23 3.45
C GLN A 70 -8.87 19.26 2.36
N ILE A 71 -8.28 18.15 2.79
CA ILE A 71 -7.87 17.07 1.89
C ILE A 71 -9.11 16.22 1.62
N PRO A 72 -9.48 15.97 0.36
CA PRO A 72 -10.57 15.06 0.03
C PRO A 72 -10.33 13.67 0.61
N LYS A 73 -11.40 12.99 1.03
CA LYS A 73 -11.31 11.61 1.49
C LYS A 73 -10.78 10.72 0.36
N LEU A 74 -9.83 9.85 0.69
CA LEU A 74 -9.34 8.87 -0.26
C LEU A 74 -10.39 7.79 -0.49
N GLU A 75 -10.68 7.50 -1.75
CA GLU A 75 -11.55 6.41 -2.14
C GLU A 75 -10.78 5.09 -2.24
N ILE A 76 -11.31 4.04 -1.63
CA ILE A 76 -10.72 2.70 -1.61
C ILE A 76 -11.75 1.71 -2.14
N TYR A 77 -11.34 0.91 -3.12
CA TYR A 77 -12.18 -0.09 -3.74
C TYR A 77 -11.69 -1.49 -3.41
N LEU A 78 -12.54 -2.28 -2.74
CA LEU A 78 -12.23 -3.67 -2.39
C LEU A 78 -12.67 -4.59 -3.53
N ALA A 79 -11.71 -5.10 -4.29
CA ALA A 79 -11.92 -6.10 -5.33
C ALA A 79 -11.84 -7.51 -4.72
N ASP A 80 -12.76 -8.42 -5.08
CA ASP A 80 -12.73 -9.81 -4.62
C ASP A 80 -12.19 -10.75 -5.72
N GLY A 81 -10.87 -10.78 -5.81
CA GLY A 81 -10.15 -11.70 -6.68
C GLY A 81 -9.97 -11.27 -8.13
N ALA A 82 -9.44 -12.20 -8.92
CA ALA A 82 -9.04 -11.98 -10.30
C ALA A 82 -10.17 -11.50 -11.23
N ARG A 83 -11.41 -11.88 -10.92
CA ARG A 83 -12.58 -11.48 -11.72
C ARG A 83 -12.80 -9.97 -11.67
N ASP A 84 -12.75 -9.37 -10.50
CA ASP A 84 -12.93 -7.93 -10.34
C ASP A 84 -11.72 -7.17 -10.83
N MET A 85 -10.52 -7.69 -10.55
CA MET A 85 -9.28 -7.11 -11.09
C MET A 85 -9.28 -7.03 -12.62
N ARG A 86 -9.77 -8.06 -13.33
CA ARG A 86 -9.92 -8.00 -14.81
C ARG A 86 -10.96 -6.98 -15.28
N ARG A 87 -11.96 -6.68 -14.46
CA ARG A 87 -12.95 -5.64 -14.79
C ARG A 87 -12.35 -4.26 -14.70
N ILE A 88 -11.46 -4.05 -13.75
CA ILE A 88 -10.83 -2.75 -13.48
C ILE A 88 -9.64 -2.55 -14.44
N LEU A 89 -8.78 -3.54 -14.57
CA LEU A 89 -7.57 -3.53 -15.41
C LEU A 89 -7.63 -4.61 -16.50
N PRO A 90 -8.34 -4.38 -17.61
CA PRO A 90 -8.37 -5.33 -18.72
C PRO A 90 -6.96 -5.49 -19.33
N GLY A 91 -6.45 -6.73 -19.33
CA GLY A 91 -5.10 -7.01 -19.82
C GLY A 91 -3.99 -6.87 -18.76
N GLY A 92 -4.30 -6.37 -17.58
CA GLY A 92 -3.39 -6.37 -16.43
C GLY A 92 -3.16 -7.77 -15.83
N SER A 93 -2.17 -7.89 -14.95
CA SER A 93 -1.93 -9.14 -14.22
C SER A 93 -3.05 -9.42 -13.22
N GLU A 94 -3.63 -10.61 -13.28
CA GLU A 94 -4.67 -11.06 -12.33
C GLU A 94 -4.17 -11.20 -10.89
N ASN A 95 -2.85 -11.24 -10.70
CA ASN A 95 -2.20 -11.43 -9.41
C ASN A 95 -1.79 -10.12 -8.73
N ILE A 96 -2.19 -8.97 -9.27
CA ILE A 96 -1.94 -7.68 -8.62
C ILE A 96 -2.70 -7.64 -7.29
N ALA A 97 -1.98 -7.34 -6.20
CA ALA A 97 -2.56 -7.24 -4.86
C ALA A 97 -3.34 -5.93 -4.66
N GLY A 98 -3.00 -4.89 -5.40
CA GLY A 98 -3.63 -3.58 -5.40
C GLY A 98 -2.84 -2.58 -6.22
N PHE A 99 -3.36 -1.37 -6.35
CA PHE A 99 -2.66 -0.25 -6.97
C PHE A 99 -3.29 1.08 -6.51
N TYR A 100 -2.51 2.14 -6.61
CA TYR A 100 -2.92 3.51 -6.37
C TYR A 100 -2.99 4.25 -7.70
N SER A 101 -4.02 5.08 -7.88
CA SER A 101 -4.19 5.95 -9.03
C SER A 101 -4.38 7.39 -8.56
N ALA A 102 -3.62 8.31 -9.15
CA ALA A 102 -3.72 9.74 -8.92
C ALA A 102 -3.74 10.44 -10.28
N ASP A 103 -4.87 10.36 -10.95
CA ASP A 103 -5.07 11.01 -12.23
C ASP A 103 -5.76 12.37 -12.07
N ALA A 104 -5.73 13.19 -13.13
CA ALA A 104 -6.12 14.60 -13.09
C ALA A 104 -7.54 14.91 -12.59
N GLY A 105 -8.36 13.89 -12.37
CA GLY A 105 -9.73 14.02 -11.90
C GLY A 105 -10.06 13.32 -10.60
N ARG A 106 -9.28 12.31 -10.19
CA ARG A 106 -9.64 11.44 -9.06
C ARG A 106 -8.43 10.75 -8.45
N ILE A 107 -8.44 10.62 -7.14
CA ILE A 107 -7.42 9.88 -6.39
C ILE A 107 -8.10 8.70 -5.70
N TYR A 108 -7.65 7.49 -6.01
CA TYR A 108 -8.22 6.28 -5.41
C TYR A 108 -7.19 5.15 -5.35
N THR A 109 -7.50 4.13 -4.56
CA THR A 109 -6.76 2.86 -4.53
C THR A 109 -7.70 1.67 -4.68
N VAL A 110 -7.21 0.64 -5.34
CA VAL A 110 -7.88 -0.67 -5.45
C VAL A 110 -7.10 -1.69 -4.67
N THR A 111 -7.77 -2.50 -3.88
CA THR A 111 -7.17 -3.57 -3.08
C THR A 111 -7.85 -4.90 -3.37
N ASN A 112 -7.09 -5.89 -3.81
CA ASN A 112 -7.59 -7.25 -4.04
C ASN A 112 -7.60 -8.04 -2.71
N ILE A 113 -8.76 -8.09 -2.06
CA ILE A 113 -8.91 -8.72 -0.73
C ILE A 113 -8.74 -10.25 -0.72
N SER A 114 -8.76 -10.90 -1.88
CA SER A 114 -8.43 -12.32 -2.03
C SER A 114 -6.93 -12.58 -2.01
N ASN A 115 -6.10 -11.54 -2.13
CA ASN A 115 -4.64 -11.66 -2.02
C ASN A 115 -4.24 -11.68 -0.53
N PRO A 116 -3.40 -12.62 -0.09
CA PRO A 116 -2.91 -12.66 1.31
C PRO A 116 -2.19 -11.39 1.76
N GLN A 117 -1.65 -10.61 0.83
CA GLN A 117 -0.94 -9.36 1.09
C GLN A 117 -1.84 -8.11 0.93
N ALA A 118 -3.16 -8.26 0.76
CA ALA A 118 -4.08 -7.17 0.48
C ALA A 118 -3.95 -5.99 1.47
N LEU A 119 -3.86 -6.27 2.77
CA LEU A 119 -3.78 -5.22 3.77
C LEU A 119 -2.41 -4.52 3.77
N SER A 120 -1.31 -5.27 3.63
CA SER A 120 0.02 -4.69 3.54
C SER A 120 0.18 -3.86 2.25
N THR A 121 -0.40 -4.31 1.15
CA THR A 121 -0.46 -3.54 -0.10
C THR A 121 -1.26 -2.25 0.09
N LEU A 122 -2.43 -2.33 0.74
CA LEU A 122 -3.22 -1.11 1.03
C LEU A 122 -2.43 -0.10 1.88
N PHE A 123 -1.70 -0.57 2.89
CA PHE A 123 -0.85 0.29 3.71
C PHE A 123 0.31 0.89 2.91
N HIS A 124 0.91 0.12 2.00
CA HIS A 124 1.95 0.59 1.10
C HIS A 124 1.44 1.72 0.20
N GLU A 125 0.34 1.49 -0.52
CA GLU A 125 -0.24 2.49 -1.40
C GLU A 125 -0.71 3.75 -0.64
N TYR A 126 -1.29 3.55 0.54
CA TYR A 126 -1.67 4.67 1.38
C TYR A 126 -0.46 5.46 1.90
N ALA A 127 0.65 4.80 2.21
CA ALA A 127 1.86 5.49 2.65
C ALA A 127 2.38 6.44 1.56
N HIS A 128 2.31 6.08 0.28
CA HIS A 128 2.60 7.00 -0.83
C HIS A 128 1.65 8.20 -0.82
N HIS A 129 0.34 7.95 -0.74
CA HIS A 129 -0.67 9.02 -0.65
C HIS A 129 -0.41 9.96 0.53
N PHE A 130 -0.08 9.39 1.70
CA PHE A 130 0.25 10.16 2.89
C PHE A 130 1.49 11.05 2.68
N MET A 131 2.54 10.53 2.05
CA MET A 131 3.75 11.31 1.77
C MET A 131 3.49 12.52 0.86
N PHE A 132 2.57 12.41 -0.09
CA PHE A 132 2.14 13.56 -0.92
C PHE A 132 1.45 14.65 -0.11
N GLN A 133 0.83 14.30 1.03
CA GLN A 133 0.21 15.28 1.93
C GLN A 133 1.24 15.95 2.85
N MET A 134 2.35 15.28 3.17
CA MET A 134 3.38 15.79 4.08
C MET A 134 4.20 16.92 3.49
N SER A 135 4.45 16.91 2.19
CA SER A 135 5.32 17.87 1.55
C SER A 135 4.95 18.08 0.09
N ALA A 136 4.93 19.34 -0.34
CA ALA A 136 4.85 19.71 -1.75
C ALA A 136 6.16 19.42 -2.51
N GLU A 137 7.24 19.11 -1.81
CA GLU A 137 8.55 18.85 -2.36
C GLU A 137 8.76 17.34 -2.56
N ALA A 138 9.44 16.97 -3.64
CA ALA A 138 9.68 15.57 -3.96
C ALA A 138 10.76 14.96 -3.07
N TYR A 139 10.41 13.92 -2.32
CA TYR A 139 11.38 13.06 -1.65
C TYR A 139 12.16 12.21 -2.66
N PRO A 140 13.39 11.79 -2.33
CA PRO A 140 14.12 10.81 -3.16
C PRO A 140 13.33 9.52 -3.35
N SER A 141 13.27 9.00 -4.59
CA SER A 141 12.44 7.83 -4.93
C SER A 141 12.72 6.61 -4.05
N TRP A 142 13.97 6.36 -3.68
CA TRP A 142 14.30 5.25 -2.79
C TRP A 142 13.66 5.40 -1.40
N PHE A 143 13.52 6.65 -0.91
CA PHE A 143 12.87 6.89 0.38
C PHE A 143 11.36 6.82 0.28
N VAL A 144 10.78 7.27 -0.84
CA VAL A 144 9.33 7.11 -1.11
C VAL A 144 8.94 5.63 -1.04
N GLU A 145 9.67 4.78 -1.76
CA GLU A 145 9.44 3.33 -1.73
C GLU A 145 9.81 2.72 -0.37
N GLY A 146 10.95 3.10 0.17
CA GLY A 146 11.42 2.56 1.45
C GLY A 146 10.52 2.91 2.63
N PHE A 147 9.90 4.09 2.64
CA PHE A 147 8.90 4.50 3.62
C PHE A 147 7.63 3.65 3.50
N ALA A 148 7.10 3.52 2.28
CA ALA A 148 5.93 2.71 2.02
C ALA A 148 6.15 1.24 2.42
N GLU A 149 7.27 0.66 2.04
CA GLU A 149 7.67 -0.70 2.43
C GLU A 149 7.86 -0.87 3.95
N TYR A 150 8.43 0.13 4.63
CA TYR A 150 8.66 0.09 6.08
C TYR A 150 7.35 0.08 6.86
N TYR A 151 6.38 0.89 6.45
CA TYR A 151 5.08 0.99 7.11
C TYR A 151 4.07 -0.05 6.64
N SER A 152 4.26 -0.69 5.48
CA SER A 152 3.37 -1.74 4.98
C SER A 152 3.26 -2.95 5.92
N THR A 153 4.30 -3.19 6.73
CA THR A 153 4.38 -4.33 7.67
C THR A 153 3.85 -4.03 9.07
N VAL A 154 3.26 -2.85 9.27
CA VAL A 154 2.72 -2.44 10.57
C VAL A 154 1.65 -3.41 11.05
N VAL A 155 1.74 -3.80 12.33
CA VAL A 155 0.67 -4.53 13.03
C VAL A 155 -0.15 -3.53 13.84
N LEU A 156 -1.45 -3.49 13.57
CA LEU A 156 -2.42 -2.63 14.22
C LEU A 156 -3.55 -3.47 14.83
N GLU A 157 -3.26 -4.08 15.97
CA GLU A 157 -4.26 -4.76 16.78
C GLU A 157 -4.77 -3.82 17.91
N PRO A 158 -5.91 -4.09 18.52
CA PRO A 158 -6.47 -3.19 19.55
C PRO A 158 -5.50 -2.84 20.68
N GLU A 159 -4.72 -3.82 21.14
CA GLU A 159 -3.79 -3.68 22.27
C GLU A 159 -2.32 -3.77 21.86
N LYS A 160 -2.04 -3.81 20.55
CA LYS A 160 -0.69 -4.08 20.06
C LYS A 160 -0.41 -3.31 18.78
N ILE A 161 0.58 -2.42 18.85
CA ILE A 161 1.11 -1.72 17.68
C ILE A 161 2.57 -2.12 17.53
N GLU A 162 2.95 -2.59 16.36
CA GLU A 162 4.34 -2.91 16.02
C GLU A 162 4.70 -2.23 14.70
N VAL A 163 5.79 -1.49 14.70
CA VAL A 163 6.27 -0.72 13.54
C VAL A 163 7.68 -1.14 13.19
N GLY A 164 7.97 -1.30 11.90
CA GLY A 164 9.28 -1.73 11.41
C GLY A 164 9.49 -3.23 11.58
N ARG A 165 8.46 -4.04 11.41
CA ARG A 165 8.64 -5.49 11.35
C ARG A 165 9.37 -5.88 10.07
N GLU A 166 10.06 -7.00 10.15
CA GLU A 166 10.63 -7.59 8.94
C GLU A 166 9.54 -7.99 7.94
N ASP A 167 9.79 -7.71 6.67
CA ASP A 167 9.03 -8.30 5.58
C ASP A 167 9.67 -9.62 5.17
N PRO A 168 8.96 -10.77 5.30
CA PRO A 168 9.52 -12.08 4.98
C PRO A 168 9.91 -12.21 3.50
N GLY A 169 9.18 -11.54 2.58
CA GLY A 169 9.49 -11.55 1.16
C GLY A 169 10.77 -10.78 0.87
N ARG A 170 10.95 -9.60 1.47
CA ARG A 170 12.18 -8.80 1.34
C ARG A 170 13.37 -9.50 2.00
N MET A 171 13.18 -10.09 3.18
CA MET A 171 14.21 -10.86 3.85
C MET A 171 14.65 -12.09 3.04
N MET A 172 13.72 -12.76 2.38
CA MET A 172 14.04 -13.88 1.49
C MET A 172 14.97 -13.44 0.34
N LEU A 173 14.75 -12.27 -0.25
CA LEU A 173 15.63 -11.72 -1.29
C LEU A 173 17.06 -11.54 -0.77
N PHE A 174 17.24 -11.00 0.43
CA PHE A 174 18.57 -10.82 1.01
C PHE A 174 19.30 -12.13 1.33
N THR A 175 18.54 -13.19 1.67
CA THR A 175 19.12 -14.50 1.97
C THR A 175 19.40 -15.33 0.72
N GLN A 176 18.60 -15.20 -0.34
CA GLN A 176 18.74 -15.95 -1.58
C GLN A 176 19.74 -15.33 -2.55
N LEU A 177 19.74 -13.99 -2.70
CA LEU A 177 20.60 -13.29 -3.66
C LEU A 177 22.07 -13.18 -3.20
N GLY A 178 22.35 -13.49 -1.95
CA GLY A 178 23.69 -13.26 -1.40
C GLY A 178 24.06 -11.77 -1.37
N THR A 179 25.03 -11.41 -0.54
CA THR A 179 25.42 -10.01 -0.34
C THR A 179 26.19 -9.37 -1.50
N ASN A 180 26.56 -10.15 -2.51
CA ASN A 180 27.36 -9.67 -3.65
C ASN A 180 26.51 -9.14 -4.81
N GLU A 181 25.22 -9.41 -4.81
CA GLU A 181 24.31 -9.01 -5.90
C GLU A 181 23.53 -7.73 -5.61
N TRP A 182 23.76 -7.12 -4.46
CA TRP A 182 23.12 -5.84 -4.14
C TRP A 182 23.66 -4.74 -5.05
N ALA A 183 22.76 -3.91 -5.58
CA ALA A 183 23.17 -2.72 -6.31
C ALA A 183 24.06 -1.82 -5.42
N PRO A 184 25.06 -1.13 -5.98
CA PRO A 184 25.81 -0.13 -5.24
C PRO A 184 24.87 0.89 -4.61
N LEU A 185 25.09 1.25 -3.34
CA LEU A 185 24.21 2.20 -2.65
C LEU A 185 24.12 3.54 -3.40
N ALA A 186 25.21 3.99 -4.00
CA ALA A 186 25.22 5.21 -4.82
C ALA A 186 24.20 5.15 -5.98
N ASP A 187 24.03 3.98 -6.61
CA ASP A 187 23.05 3.79 -7.68
C ASP A 187 21.60 3.79 -7.14
N VAL A 188 21.40 3.20 -5.95
CA VAL A 188 20.09 3.25 -5.25
C VAL A 188 19.72 4.69 -4.94
N LEU A 189 20.63 5.47 -4.36
CA LEU A 189 20.41 6.88 -3.99
C LEU A 189 20.10 7.77 -5.19
N GLN A 190 20.69 7.47 -6.35
CA GLN A 190 20.55 8.26 -7.58
C GLN A 190 19.53 7.70 -8.59
N TRP A 191 18.79 6.64 -8.23
CA TRP A 191 17.85 5.95 -9.13
C TRP A 191 18.52 5.48 -10.45
N ARG A 192 19.79 5.13 -10.42
CA ARG A 192 20.53 4.63 -11.61
C ARG A 192 20.38 3.14 -11.84
N ILE A 193 19.35 2.54 -11.28
CA ILE A 193 19.11 1.12 -11.47
C ILE A 193 18.51 0.93 -12.84
N SER A 194 19.21 0.18 -13.68
CA SER A 194 18.74 -0.18 -15.01
C SER A 194 17.34 -0.77 -14.92
N ARG A 195 16.39 -0.18 -15.62
CA ARG A 195 15.01 -0.66 -15.73
C ARG A 195 14.90 -2.02 -16.43
N SER A 196 16.00 -2.55 -16.96
CA SER A 196 16.07 -3.83 -17.64
C SER A 196 16.06 -4.99 -16.64
N GLY A 197 14.88 -5.56 -16.41
CA GLY A 197 14.69 -6.82 -15.71
C GLY A 197 13.90 -6.71 -14.41
N ARG A 198 12.89 -7.58 -14.28
CA ARG A 198 12.00 -7.67 -13.12
C ARG A 198 12.76 -7.89 -11.80
N ALA A 199 13.89 -8.64 -11.82
CA ALA A 199 14.72 -8.89 -10.66
C ALA A 199 15.31 -7.59 -10.07
N ARG A 200 15.81 -6.68 -10.89
CA ARG A 200 16.43 -5.43 -10.44
C ARG A 200 15.45 -4.44 -9.81
N VAL A 201 14.19 -4.45 -10.24
CA VAL A 201 13.15 -3.64 -9.61
C VAL A 201 12.86 -4.16 -8.20
N PHE A 202 12.72 -5.47 -8.03
CA PHE A 202 12.55 -6.06 -6.70
C PHE A 202 13.74 -5.81 -5.77
N ASP A 203 14.96 -5.84 -6.30
CA ASP A 203 16.17 -5.53 -5.54
C ASP A 203 16.17 -4.08 -5.06
N TYR A 204 15.69 -3.15 -5.88
CA TYR A 204 15.57 -1.75 -5.51
C TYR A 204 14.59 -1.54 -4.35
N TYR A 205 13.38 -2.11 -4.43
CA TYR A 205 12.41 -2.04 -3.34
C TYR A 205 12.96 -2.64 -2.06
N ALA A 206 13.59 -3.81 -2.15
CA ALA A 206 14.18 -4.48 -1.01
C ALA A 206 15.33 -3.66 -0.38
N GLN A 207 16.21 -3.06 -1.19
CA GLN A 207 17.29 -2.20 -0.69
C GLN A 207 16.78 -0.88 -0.14
N SER A 208 15.74 -0.29 -0.74
CA SER A 208 15.07 0.91 -0.24
C SER A 208 14.43 0.66 1.13
N TRP A 209 13.70 -0.46 1.29
CA TRP A 209 13.21 -0.91 2.57
C TRP A 209 14.34 -1.11 3.59
N ALA A 210 15.40 -1.81 3.21
CA ALA A 210 16.52 -2.10 4.10
C ALA A 210 17.22 -0.82 4.58
N LEU A 211 17.47 0.11 3.69
CA LEU A 211 18.10 1.39 4.04
C LEU A 211 17.19 2.22 4.96
N THR A 212 15.89 2.29 4.63
CA THR A 212 14.91 2.98 5.47
C THR A 212 14.82 2.35 6.85
N HIS A 213 14.71 1.03 6.91
CA HIS A 213 14.66 0.30 8.18
C HIS A 213 15.91 0.52 9.02
N TYR A 214 17.09 0.49 8.41
CA TYR A 214 18.34 0.77 9.10
C TYR A 214 18.38 2.20 9.66
N LEU A 215 17.99 3.19 8.86
CA LEU A 215 18.00 4.59 9.27
C LEU A 215 16.90 4.90 10.31
N MET A 216 15.77 4.21 10.26
CA MET A 216 14.69 4.37 11.24
C MET A 216 14.93 3.60 12.56
N SER A 217 15.89 2.70 12.63
CA SER A 217 16.08 1.78 13.76
C SER A 217 16.67 2.40 15.03
N ALA A 218 17.13 3.66 15.01
CA ALA A 218 17.68 4.35 16.16
C ALA A 218 17.52 5.87 16.04
N PRO A 219 17.32 6.61 17.15
CA PRO A 219 17.10 8.06 17.11
C PRO A 219 18.24 8.84 16.44
N GLU A 220 19.47 8.38 16.59
CA GLU A 220 20.63 8.99 15.92
C GLU A 220 20.57 8.84 14.41
N ARG A 221 20.21 7.65 13.93
CA ARG A 221 20.05 7.39 12.48
C ARG A 221 18.86 8.10 11.88
N GLN A 222 17.78 8.24 12.63
CA GLN A 222 16.63 9.06 12.22
C GLN A 222 17.03 10.53 12.02
N ARG A 223 17.90 11.06 12.88
CA ARG A 223 18.46 12.42 12.67
C ARG A 223 19.31 12.51 11.41
N MET A 224 20.14 11.49 11.13
CA MET A 224 20.92 11.42 9.89
C MET A 224 19.99 11.39 8.66
N LEU A 225 18.92 10.60 8.71
CA LEU A 225 17.91 10.56 7.65
C LEU A 225 17.27 11.93 7.43
N SER A 226 16.84 12.59 8.50
CA SER A 226 16.26 13.95 8.40
C SER A 226 17.24 14.95 7.80
N GLN A 227 18.51 14.94 8.19
CA GLN A 227 19.55 15.79 7.61
C GLN A 227 19.76 15.53 6.13
N TYR A 228 19.80 14.25 5.73
CA TYR A 228 19.90 13.83 4.34
C TYR A 228 18.72 14.33 3.51
N LEU A 229 17.48 14.04 3.94
CA LEU A 229 16.27 14.44 3.21
C LEU A 229 16.20 15.95 3.03
N ASN A 230 16.47 16.70 4.09
CA ASN A 230 16.52 18.16 4.04
C ASN A 230 17.60 18.71 3.07
N ALA A 231 18.73 18.03 2.92
CA ALA A 231 19.78 18.44 1.99
C ALA A 231 19.37 18.16 0.54
N VAL A 232 18.81 16.97 0.26
CA VAL A 232 18.39 16.59 -1.11
C VAL A 232 17.20 17.43 -1.58
N ILE A 233 16.22 17.69 -0.73
CA ILE A 233 15.10 18.60 -1.01
C ILE A 233 15.61 19.98 -1.44
N ARG A 234 16.71 20.46 -0.84
CA ARG A 234 17.35 21.72 -1.24
C ARG A 234 18.28 21.61 -2.44
N GLY A 235 18.30 20.48 -3.14
CA GLY A 235 19.03 20.27 -4.39
C GLY A 235 20.46 19.73 -4.22
N ALA A 236 20.84 19.22 -3.05
CA ALA A 236 22.15 18.58 -2.88
C ALA A 236 22.21 17.24 -3.67
N ASP A 237 23.40 16.89 -4.14
CA ASP A 237 23.63 15.54 -4.73
C ASP A 237 23.30 14.47 -3.70
N PRO A 238 22.46 13.47 -4.02
CA PRO A 238 22.01 12.47 -3.07
C PRO A 238 23.13 11.64 -2.42
N VAL A 239 24.21 11.35 -3.15
CA VAL A 239 25.33 10.58 -2.59
C VAL A 239 26.12 11.44 -1.61
N VAL A 240 26.47 12.65 -2.00
CA VAL A 240 27.20 13.60 -1.14
C VAL A 240 26.41 13.94 0.10
N ALA A 241 25.10 14.16 -0.03
CA ALA A 241 24.21 14.42 1.09
C ALA A 241 24.17 13.26 2.09
N MET A 242 24.08 12.02 1.61
CA MET A 242 24.05 10.83 2.45
C MET A 242 25.39 10.63 3.18
N GLU A 243 26.51 10.78 2.47
CA GLU A 243 27.84 10.64 3.06
C GLU A 243 28.09 11.74 4.11
N THR A 244 27.62 12.97 3.85
CA THR A 244 27.72 14.08 4.80
C THR A 244 26.86 13.82 6.05
N ALA A 245 25.62 13.40 5.87
CA ALA A 245 24.69 13.17 6.97
C ALA A 245 25.12 12.01 7.87
N THR A 246 25.72 10.96 7.30
CA THR A 246 26.11 9.76 8.04
C THR A 246 27.56 9.74 8.49
N GLY A 247 28.42 10.59 7.92
CA GLY A 247 29.87 10.55 8.11
C GLY A 247 30.51 9.26 7.56
N ARG A 248 29.86 8.59 6.60
CA ARG A 248 30.26 7.34 5.97
C ARG A 248 30.26 7.48 4.46
N THR A 249 31.21 6.86 3.80
CA THR A 249 31.09 6.67 2.35
C THR A 249 29.91 5.76 2.03
N SER A 250 29.36 5.87 0.84
CA SER A 250 28.24 5.02 0.39
C SER A 250 28.58 3.52 0.48
N VAL A 251 29.85 3.14 0.28
CA VAL A 251 30.33 1.75 0.42
C VAL A 251 30.36 1.33 1.90
N GLU A 252 30.86 2.17 2.79
CA GLU A 252 30.88 1.88 4.23
C GLU A 252 29.46 1.77 4.79
N LEU A 253 28.58 2.71 4.43
CA LEU A 253 27.19 2.69 4.85
C LEU A 253 26.47 1.42 4.35
N GLN A 254 26.71 1.01 3.09
CA GLN A 254 26.17 -0.24 2.57
C GLN A 254 26.64 -1.46 3.37
N ASN A 255 27.90 -1.47 3.81
CA ASN A 255 28.42 -2.54 4.65
C ASN A 255 27.82 -2.51 6.06
N ASP A 256 27.55 -1.33 6.60
CA ASP A 256 26.95 -1.17 7.92
C ASP A 256 25.52 -1.71 7.95
N PHE A 257 24.66 -1.36 7.00
CA PHE A 257 23.30 -1.88 6.99
C PHE A 257 23.23 -3.35 6.53
N ARG A 258 24.15 -3.84 5.67
CA ARG A 258 24.28 -5.29 5.44
C ARG A 258 24.61 -6.06 6.71
N ARG A 259 25.49 -5.51 7.56
CA ARG A 259 25.81 -6.11 8.86
C ARG A 259 24.61 -6.07 9.80
N TYR A 260 23.84 -4.99 9.80
CA TYR A 260 22.61 -4.87 10.57
C TYR A 260 21.61 -5.98 10.21
N PHE A 261 21.41 -6.27 8.92
CA PHE A 261 20.49 -7.32 8.48
C PHE A 261 20.98 -8.75 8.68
N ARG A 262 22.26 -8.96 9.00
CA ARG A 262 22.75 -10.27 9.47
C ARG A 262 22.43 -10.53 10.94
N GLY A 263 22.09 -9.51 11.68
CA GLY A 263 21.69 -9.58 13.06
C GLY A 263 20.18 -9.80 13.23
N ARG A 264 19.71 -9.64 14.45
CA ARG A 264 18.27 -9.64 14.73
C ARG A 264 17.70 -8.27 14.37
N ILE A 265 16.81 -8.24 13.40
CA ILE A 265 16.03 -7.05 13.06
C ILE A 265 15.06 -6.78 14.22
N THR A 266 14.98 -5.53 14.65
CA THR A 266 14.12 -5.11 15.75
C THR A 266 13.02 -4.20 15.20
N TYR A 267 11.82 -4.39 15.70
CA TYR A 267 10.73 -3.47 15.55
C TYR A 267 10.50 -2.72 16.87
N PHE A 268 9.80 -1.61 16.83
CA PHE A 268 9.41 -0.91 18.04
C PHE A 268 7.91 -1.00 18.28
N THR A 269 7.54 -0.95 19.55
CA THR A 269 6.14 -0.92 20.00
C THR A 269 5.88 0.48 20.58
N PRO A 270 5.21 1.35 19.81
CA PRO A 270 4.88 2.69 20.28
C PRO A 270 3.98 2.62 21.51
N GLN A 271 4.29 3.45 22.49
CA GLN A 271 3.43 3.62 23.68
C GLN A 271 2.45 4.77 23.41
N ILE A 272 1.60 4.59 22.42
CA ILE A 272 0.57 5.53 22.00
C ILE A 272 -0.77 4.80 21.95
N GLU A 273 -1.82 5.52 22.22
CA GLU A 273 -3.18 5.06 22.04
C GLU A 273 -3.73 5.60 20.73
N ILE A 274 -4.16 4.69 19.85
CA ILE A 274 -4.84 5.05 18.61
C ILE A 274 -6.32 4.73 18.79
N PRO A 275 -7.19 5.74 18.77
CA PRO A 275 -8.61 5.53 19.00
C PRO A 275 -9.24 4.63 17.93
N MET A 276 -10.32 3.97 18.29
CA MET A 276 -11.15 3.26 17.32
C MET A 276 -11.98 4.28 16.55
N PRO A 277 -11.94 4.25 15.21
CA PRO A 277 -12.68 5.21 14.41
C PRO A 277 -14.18 4.93 14.40
N GLU A 278 -14.96 5.97 14.18
CA GLU A 278 -16.35 5.82 13.79
C GLU A 278 -16.43 5.38 12.32
N VAL A 279 -17.22 4.36 12.04
CA VAL A 279 -17.40 3.81 10.68
C VAL A 279 -18.89 3.79 10.36
N ALA A 280 -19.33 4.70 9.50
CA ALA A 280 -20.68 4.70 8.97
C ALA A 280 -20.77 3.74 7.77
N ILE A 281 -21.72 2.82 7.75
CA ILE A 281 -21.93 1.88 6.64
C ILE A 281 -23.30 2.08 6.04
N SER A 282 -23.37 2.13 4.72
CA SER A 282 -24.60 2.20 3.94
C SER A 282 -24.55 1.26 2.74
N THR A 283 -25.72 0.82 2.30
CA THR A 283 -25.89 0.07 1.07
C THR A 283 -26.07 1.04 -0.10
N LEU A 284 -25.42 0.80 -1.22
CA LEU A 284 -25.64 1.55 -2.44
C LEU A 284 -26.94 1.14 -3.13
N ALA A 285 -27.56 2.05 -3.85
CA ALA A 285 -28.64 1.70 -4.75
C ALA A 285 -28.16 0.70 -5.82
N THR A 286 -29.06 -0.14 -6.32
CA THR A 286 -28.70 -1.24 -7.24
C THR A 286 -28.03 -0.74 -8.52
N ASP A 287 -28.46 0.38 -9.04
CA ASP A 287 -27.92 1.06 -10.21
C ASP A 287 -26.55 1.69 -9.93
N GLU A 288 -26.37 2.35 -8.79
CA GLU A 288 -25.07 2.87 -8.35
C GLU A 288 -24.04 1.74 -8.20
N GLY A 289 -24.38 0.66 -7.50
CA GLY A 289 -23.50 -0.49 -7.32
C GLY A 289 -23.11 -1.17 -8.64
N ALA A 290 -24.02 -1.17 -9.63
CA ALA A 290 -23.73 -1.75 -10.95
C ALA A 290 -22.71 -0.92 -11.74
N LEU A 291 -22.57 0.36 -11.46
CA LEU A 291 -21.70 1.29 -12.17
C LEU A 291 -20.31 1.44 -11.55
N VAL A 292 -20.09 1.04 -10.28
CA VAL A 292 -18.83 1.26 -9.56
C VAL A 292 -17.59 0.89 -10.39
N TRP A 293 -17.54 -0.33 -10.95
CA TRP A 293 -16.39 -0.73 -11.77
C TRP A 293 -16.35 -0.04 -13.14
N TYR A 294 -17.50 0.43 -13.62
CA TYR A 294 -17.58 1.16 -14.89
C TYR A 294 -17.00 2.56 -14.74
N ASP A 295 -17.35 3.24 -13.65
CA ASP A 295 -16.86 4.59 -13.36
C ASP A 295 -15.33 4.59 -13.19
N LEU A 296 -14.78 3.59 -12.47
CA LEU A 296 -13.33 3.42 -12.37
C LEU A 296 -12.66 3.22 -13.74
N ARG A 297 -13.28 2.47 -14.66
CA ARG A 297 -12.74 2.25 -16.01
C ARG A 297 -12.80 3.47 -16.90
N LEU A 298 -13.80 4.32 -16.73
CA LEU A 298 -13.94 5.55 -17.53
C LEU A 298 -12.91 6.59 -17.10
N ASP A 299 -12.58 6.60 -15.80
CA ASP A 299 -11.53 7.47 -15.26
C ASP A 299 -10.13 6.97 -15.62
N ASP A 300 -9.92 5.65 -15.62
CA ASP A 300 -8.74 4.98 -16.15
C ASP A 300 -8.82 4.79 -17.68
N THR A 301 -8.93 5.87 -18.42
CA THR A 301 -8.36 5.83 -19.75
C THR A 301 -6.85 5.93 -19.54
N PRO A 302 -6.10 4.82 -19.59
CA PRO A 302 -4.66 4.95 -19.50
C PRO A 302 -4.30 5.87 -20.65
N LEU A 303 -3.63 6.96 -20.36
CA LEU A 303 -2.66 7.48 -21.30
C LEU A 303 -1.68 6.32 -21.50
N ILE A 304 -2.07 5.39 -22.37
CA ILE A 304 -1.11 4.53 -23.04
C ILE A 304 -0.27 5.53 -23.81
N VAL A 305 0.72 6.09 -23.14
CA VAL A 305 1.87 6.65 -23.82
C VAL A 305 2.45 5.42 -24.50
N PRO A 306 2.32 5.29 -25.83
CA PRO A 306 2.99 4.22 -26.54
C PRO A 306 4.45 4.37 -26.18
N THR A 307 5.01 3.38 -25.53
CA THR A 307 6.45 3.29 -25.28
C THR A 307 7.22 2.90 -26.57
N ASP A 308 6.63 3.17 -27.72
CA ASP A 308 7.18 2.90 -29.05
C ASP A 308 7.92 4.11 -29.64
N ASN A 309 8.72 4.76 -28.81
CA ASN A 309 9.79 5.61 -29.30
C ASN A 309 11.00 5.37 -28.41
N ASP A 310 11.55 4.19 -28.49
CA ASP A 310 12.98 4.00 -28.23
C ASP A 310 13.71 4.48 -29.50
N PRO A 311 14.46 5.58 -29.44
CA PRO A 311 15.18 6.09 -30.62
C PRO A 311 16.38 5.22 -31.02
N ASP A 312 16.60 4.06 -30.38
CA ASP A 312 17.75 3.16 -30.59
C ASP A 312 17.34 1.75 -31.08
N ASP A 313 16.12 1.57 -31.68
CA ASP A 313 15.78 0.38 -32.45
C ASP A 313 16.00 0.59 -33.96
#